data_912f4904215e860a5df0f4e09c09a624
#
_entry.id   912f4904215e860a5df0f4e09c09a624
#
_cell.length_a   1.000
_cell.length_b   1.000
_cell.length_c   1.000
_cell.angle_alpha   90.00
_cell.angle_beta   90.00
_cell.angle_gamma   90.00
#
_symmetry.space_group_name_H-M   'P 1'
#
loop_
_entity.id
_entity.type
_entity.pdbx_description
1 polymer ?
#
loop_
_entity_poly.entity_id
_entity_poly.type
_entity_poly.pdbx_seq_one_letter_code
_entity_poly.pdbx_strand_id
1 'polypeptide(L)'
;MLFRSLVGIAFGCLLTNLPGAGLYNLNLWDAYINGTAFTTASGEVIEHISFTDIIHEGGLLDIFYIGVKAGLYPSLIFMGVGAMTDFGPLISNPKSMLMGAAAQLGVFVAFFGAICLGFTGPEAASIGIIGGADGPTAIFLTTRLAPALLGAIAIAAYSYMALIPLIQPPIMRLLTRKEDRKIKMVQSREVTKTERIVFPVIVSIFVILLLPSTAPLIGCLMLGNLFRECGVTERLSDTVQNALMNIVTIFLATAVGATTVAERFLSLQTIKIIALGLVAFAISTAGGLLGGDVMCALSGKKINPLIGSAGVSAVPMAARVSQVEGQKYNPGNFLLMHAMGPNVAGVIGSAIAAGFLLAVFG
;
A
#
# COMPACT_ATOMS: atom_id res chain seq x y z
N MET A 1 -10.41 -8.80 -1.04
CA MET A 1 -10.13 -7.50 -1.68
C MET A 1 -9.02 -7.60 -2.74
N LEU A 2 -7.84 -8.09 -2.40
CA LEU A 2 -6.64 -8.12 -3.27
C LEU A 2 -6.84 -8.79 -4.63
N PHE A 3 -7.42 -9.99 -4.68
CA PHE A 3 -7.71 -10.68 -5.95
C PHE A 3 -8.71 -9.92 -6.83
N ARG A 4 -9.63 -9.13 -6.25
CA ARG A 4 -10.59 -8.34 -7.00
C ARG A 4 -9.89 -7.22 -7.78
N SER A 5 -8.89 -6.56 -7.19
CA SER A 5 -8.11 -5.53 -7.87
C SER A 5 -7.28 -6.08 -9.03
N LEU A 6 -6.68 -7.28 -8.88
CA LEU A 6 -5.92 -7.93 -9.95
C LEU A 6 -6.77 -8.25 -11.18
N VAL A 7 -8.05 -8.63 -10.99
CA VAL A 7 -8.98 -8.84 -12.12
C VAL A 7 -9.20 -7.55 -12.90
N GLY A 8 -9.44 -6.43 -12.20
CA GLY A 8 -9.60 -5.11 -12.83
C GLY A 8 -8.33 -4.66 -13.57
N ILE A 9 -7.15 -4.85 -12.96
CA ILE A 9 -5.86 -4.53 -13.58
C ILE A 9 -5.65 -5.38 -14.85
N ALA A 10 -5.87 -6.70 -14.76
CA ALA A 10 -5.70 -7.59 -15.91
C ALA A 10 -6.65 -7.24 -17.06
N PHE A 11 -7.91 -6.88 -16.74
CA PHE A 11 -8.88 -6.50 -17.76
C PHE A 11 -8.58 -5.13 -18.36
N GLY A 12 -8.14 -4.15 -17.56
CA GLY A 12 -7.67 -2.86 -18.05
C GLY A 12 -6.46 -3.00 -19.00
N CYS A 13 -5.50 -3.87 -18.64
CA CYS A 13 -4.37 -4.22 -19.48
C CYS A 13 -4.84 -4.87 -20.82
N LEU A 14 -5.79 -5.79 -20.76
CA LEU A 14 -6.37 -6.39 -21.98
C LEU A 14 -6.97 -5.32 -22.89
N LEU A 15 -7.83 -4.45 -22.34
CA LEU A 15 -8.54 -3.43 -23.10
C LEU A 15 -7.60 -2.42 -23.78
N THR A 16 -6.52 -2.03 -23.08
CA THR A 16 -5.53 -1.08 -23.64
C THR A 16 -4.72 -1.67 -24.78
N ASN A 17 -4.43 -2.97 -24.73
CA ASN A 17 -3.61 -3.65 -25.73
C ASN A 17 -4.43 -4.27 -26.89
N LEU A 18 -5.76 -4.07 -26.92
CA LEU A 18 -6.59 -4.49 -28.06
C LEU A 18 -6.41 -3.52 -29.24
N PRO A 19 -6.01 -4.01 -30.43
CA PRO A 19 -5.86 -3.16 -31.61
C PRO A 19 -7.17 -2.44 -31.95
N GLY A 20 -7.11 -1.13 -32.13
CA GLY A 20 -8.27 -0.31 -32.53
C GLY A 20 -9.25 0.02 -31.40
N ALA A 21 -9.00 -0.38 -30.16
CA ALA A 21 -9.91 -0.10 -29.05
C ALA A 21 -9.99 1.39 -28.67
N GLY A 22 -8.87 2.15 -28.80
CA GLY A 22 -8.84 3.61 -28.56
C GLY A 22 -9.28 4.05 -27.15
N LEU A 23 -9.22 3.14 -26.15
CA LEU A 23 -9.72 3.40 -24.82
C LEU A 23 -8.70 4.10 -23.90
N TYR A 24 -7.41 4.01 -24.26
CA TYR A 24 -6.29 4.64 -23.54
C TYR A 24 -5.27 5.17 -24.56
N ASN A 25 -4.90 6.44 -24.40
CA ASN A 25 -3.96 7.11 -25.30
C ASN A 25 -2.64 7.41 -24.56
N LEU A 26 -1.65 6.54 -24.76
CA LEU A 26 -0.34 6.67 -24.17
C LEU A 26 0.36 7.99 -24.53
N ASN A 27 0.29 8.38 -25.83
CA ASN A 27 0.96 9.58 -26.34
C ASN A 27 0.38 10.86 -25.70
N LEU A 28 -0.93 10.88 -25.43
CA LEU A 28 -1.59 12.00 -24.77
C LEU A 28 -1.08 12.16 -23.33
N TRP A 29 -0.95 11.06 -22.60
CA TRP A 29 -0.41 11.07 -21.22
C TRP A 29 1.08 11.39 -21.19
N ASP A 30 1.86 10.91 -22.15
CA ASP A 30 3.28 11.27 -22.27
C ASP A 30 3.48 12.76 -22.54
N ALA A 31 2.70 13.31 -23.42
CA ALA A 31 2.73 14.74 -23.70
C ALA A 31 2.30 15.56 -22.46
N TYR A 32 1.27 15.13 -21.73
CA TYR A 32 0.86 15.76 -20.47
C TYR A 32 1.95 15.69 -19.39
N ILE A 33 2.60 14.53 -19.23
CA ILE A 33 3.63 14.32 -18.19
C ILE A 33 4.91 15.06 -18.51
N ASN A 34 5.32 15.07 -19.77
CA ASN A 34 6.58 15.68 -20.21
C ASN A 34 6.43 17.16 -20.58
N GLY A 35 5.20 17.70 -20.59
CA GLY A 35 4.95 19.09 -21.01
C GLY A 35 5.27 19.34 -22.49
N THR A 36 5.08 18.32 -23.34
CA THR A 36 5.32 18.41 -24.78
C THR A 36 4.02 18.64 -25.54
N ALA A 37 4.11 19.18 -26.77
CA ALA A 37 2.96 19.37 -27.61
C ALA A 37 2.37 18.02 -28.07
N PHE A 38 1.05 17.99 -28.22
CA PHE A 38 0.30 16.84 -28.73
C PHE A 38 -0.51 17.25 -29.96
N THR A 39 -0.46 16.43 -31.00
CA THR A 39 -1.26 16.65 -32.20
C THR A 39 -2.51 15.77 -32.12
N THR A 40 -3.67 16.40 -32.15
CA THR A 40 -4.97 15.71 -32.13
C THR A 40 -5.23 14.93 -33.41
N ALA A 41 -6.23 14.05 -33.41
CA ALA A 41 -6.65 13.34 -34.61
C ALA A 41 -7.15 14.28 -35.74
N SER A 42 -7.63 15.48 -35.37
CA SER A 42 -8.04 16.54 -36.30
C SER A 42 -6.87 17.34 -36.91
N GLY A 43 -5.63 17.13 -36.43
CA GLY A 43 -4.44 17.85 -36.85
C GLY A 43 -4.18 19.14 -36.08
N GLU A 44 -4.94 19.45 -35.04
CA GLU A 44 -4.71 20.57 -34.14
C GLU A 44 -3.56 20.26 -33.20
N VAL A 45 -2.67 21.25 -32.96
CA VAL A 45 -1.53 21.10 -32.04
C VAL A 45 -1.85 21.79 -30.72
N ILE A 46 -1.88 21.02 -29.64
CA ILE A 46 -2.06 21.51 -28.28
C ILE A 46 -0.67 21.59 -27.62
N GLU A 47 -0.19 22.80 -27.34
CA GLU A 47 1.15 23.02 -26.75
C GLU A 47 1.24 22.57 -25.28
N HIS A 48 0.16 22.79 -24.52
CA HIS A 48 0.08 22.42 -23.11
C HIS A 48 -1.21 21.67 -22.83
N ILE A 49 -1.09 20.37 -22.57
CA ILE A 49 -2.23 19.52 -22.31
C ILE A 49 -2.74 19.73 -20.87
N SER A 50 -4.05 19.94 -20.75
CA SER A 50 -4.78 20.00 -19.48
C SER A 50 -5.64 18.75 -19.28
N PHE A 51 -6.24 18.58 -18.07
CA PHE A 51 -7.22 17.52 -17.85
C PHE A 51 -8.48 17.68 -18.73
N THR A 52 -8.83 18.90 -19.11
CA THR A 52 -9.93 19.16 -20.03
C THR A 52 -9.65 18.57 -21.41
N ASP A 53 -8.43 18.74 -21.92
CA ASP A 53 -8.01 18.18 -23.21
C ASP A 53 -7.98 16.65 -23.16
N ILE A 54 -7.56 16.07 -22.02
CA ILE A 54 -7.62 14.61 -21.82
C ILE A 54 -9.07 14.09 -21.84
N ILE A 55 -10.04 14.85 -21.33
CA ILE A 55 -11.46 14.47 -21.38
C ILE A 55 -11.99 14.52 -22.81
N HIS A 56 -11.53 15.46 -23.65
CA HIS A 56 -12.00 15.63 -25.02
C HIS A 56 -11.32 14.69 -26.02
N GLU A 57 -10.01 14.49 -25.88
CA GLU A 57 -9.19 13.73 -26.84
C GLU A 57 -8.91 12.29 -26.39
N GLY A 58 -9.13 11.98 -25.11
CA GLY A 58 -8.86 10.67 -24.52
C GLY A 58 -10.05 9.72 -24.60
N GLY A 59 -9.76 8.43 -24.39
CA GLY A 59 -10.78 7.39 -24.25
C GLY A 59 -11.30 7.26 -22.80
N LEU A 60 -12.19 6.29 -22.59
CA LEU A 60 -12.81 6.05 -21.30
C LEU A 60 -11.79 5.77 -20.18
N LEU A 61 -10.74 5.03 -20.48
CA LEU A 61 -9.71 4.66 -19.50
C LEU A 61 -8.79 5.85 -19.17
N ASP A 62 -8.64 6.80 -20.09
CA ASP A 62 -7.94 8.07 -19.83
C ASP A 62 -8.70 8.90 -18.81
N ILE A 63 -10.03 8.98 -18.93
CA ILE A 63 -10.90 9.68 -17.97
C ILE A 63 -10.79 9.03 -16.58
N PHE A 64 -10.79 7.69 -16.51
CA PHE A 64 -10.58 7.01 -15.22
C PHE A 64 -9.18 7.26 -14.66
N TYR A 65 -8.16 7.35 -15.51
CA TYR A 65 -6.80 7.60 -15.07
C TYR A 65 -6.59 9.02 -14.51
N ILE A 66 -7.40 10.00 -14.86
CA ILE A 66 -7.40 11.34 -14.22
C ILE A 66 -7.54 11.21 -12.70
N GLY A 67 -8.47 10.38 -12.21
CA GLY A 67 -8.67 10.16 -10.77
C GLY A 67 -7.48 9.47 -10.09
N VAL A 68 -6.72 8.64 -10.83
CA VAL A 68 -5.45 8.06 -10.37
C VAL A 68 -4.38 9.14 -10.27
N LYS A 69 -4.18 9.90 -11.34
CA LYS A 69 -3.17 10.97 -11.45
C LYS A 69 -3.39 12.08 -10.43
N ALA A 70 -4.65 12.45 -10.18
CA ALA A 70 -5.03 13.41 -9.15
C ALA A 70 -4.81 12.88 -7.71
N GLY A 71 -4.55 11.57 -7.52
CA GLY A 71 -4.39 10.96 -6.21
C GLY A 71 -5.73 10.74 -5.47
N LEU A 72 -6.88 10.92 -6.16
CA LEU A 72 -8.21 10.79 -5.57
C LEU A 72 -8.49 9.34 -5.13
N TYR A 73 -8.32 8.38 -6.04
CA TYR A 73 -8.66 6.99 -5.75
C TYR A 73 -7.79 6.35 -4.65
N PRO A 74 -6.46 6.51 -4.64
CA PRO A 74 -5.65 6.02 -3.53
C PRO A 74 -6.08 6.58 -2.18
N SER A 75 -6.40 7.87 -2.09
CA SER A 75 -6.86 8.52 -0.86
C SER A 75 -8.21 7.97 -0.38
N LEU A 76 -9.16 7.77 -1.30
CA LEU A 76 -10.47 7.18 -0.97
C LEU A 76 -10.35 5.70 -0.53
N ILE A 77 -9.42 4.94 -1.11
CA ILE A 77 -9.13 3.58 -0.63
C ILE A 77 -8.58 3.62 0.79
N PHE A 78 -7.69 4.58 1.11
CA PHE A 78 -7.20 4.76 2.48
C PHE A 78 -8.34 5.08 3.46
N MET A 79 -9.33 5.87 3.05
CA MET A 79 -10.54 6.09 3.87
C MET A 79 -11.28 4.78 4.15
N GLY A 80 -11.45 3.94 3.13
CA GLY A 80 -12.04 2.60 3.28
C GLY A 80 -11.25 1.69 4.20
N VAL A 81 -9.92 1.67 4.06
CA VAL A 81 -9.02 0.92 4.93
C VAL A 81 -9.14 1.40 6.38
N GLY A 82 -9.19 2.72 6.60
CA GLY A 82 -9.38 3.31 7.92
C GLY A 82 -10.70 2.89 8.57
N ALA A 83 -11.80 2.91 7.81
CA ALA A 83 -13.11 2.48 8.30
C ALA A 83 -13.18 0.97 8.60
N MET A 84 -12.43 0.14 7.87
CA MET A 84 -12.34 -1.31 8.15
C MET A 84 -11.37 -1.67 9.27
N THR A 85 -10.43 -0.79 9.60
CA THR A 85 -9.32 -1.08 10.51
C THR A 85 -9.69 -0.79 11.96
N ASP A 86 -9.43 -1.76 12.86
CA ASP A 86 -9.48 -1.55 14.30
C ASP A 86 -8.10 -1.13 14.82
N PHE A 87 -7.98 0.11 15.26
CA PHE A 87 -6.76 0.64 15.86
C PHE A 87 -6.62 0.31 17.36
N GLY A 88 -7.64 -0.30 17.97
CA GLY A 88 -7.62 -0.72 19.37
C GLY A 88 -6.36 -1.50 19.77
N PRO A 89 -5.94 -2.52 19.03
CA PRO A 89 -4.71 -3.28 19.31
C PRO A 89 -3.44 -2.41 19.33
N LEU A 90 -3.35 -1.40 18.46
CA LEU A 90 -2.24 -0.46 18.42
C LEU A 90 -2.28 0.51 19.63
N ILE A 91 -3.46 1.04 19.95
CA ILE A 91 -3.68 1.94 21.08
C ILE A 91 -3.38 1.22 22.42
N SER A 92 -3.80 -0.05 22.50
CA SER A 92 -3.57 -0.87 23.72
C SER A 92 -2.10 -1.19 23.94
N ASN A 93 -1.32 -1.36 22.87
CA ASN A 93 0.11 -1.64 22.93
C ASN A 93 0.90 -0.78 21.91
N PRO A 94 1.17 0.50 22.21
CA PRO A 94 1.87 1.41 21.28
C PRO A 94 3.28 0.93 20.90
N LYS A 95 3.92 0.09 21.72
CA LYS A 95 5.23 -0.48 21.40
C LYS A 95 5.21 -1.33 20.11
N SER A 96 4.04 -1.83 19.70
CA SER A 96 3.89 -2.53 18.42
C SER A 96 4.18 -1.66 17.19
N MET A 97 4.17 -0.31 17.33
CA MET A 97 4.63 0.61 16.30
C MET A 97 6.07 0.35 15.86
N LEU A 98 6.94 -0.06 16.80
CA LEU A 98 8.33 -0.36 16.49
C LEU A 98 8.48 -1.54 15.52
N MET A 99 7.60 -2.54 15.61
CA MET A 99 7.58 -3.67 14.68
C MET A 99 7.10 -3.24 13.29
N GLY A 100 6.09 -2.37 13.22
CA GLY A 100 5.64 -1.77 11.95
C GLY A 100 6.73 -0.91 11.31
N ALA A 101 7.45 -0.11 12.11
CA ALA A 101 8.59 0.68 11.65
C ALA A 101 9.74 -0.21 11.16
N ALA A 102 10.09 -1.28 11.88
CA ALA A 102 11.11 -2.24 11.48
C ALA A 102 10.77 -2.95 10.16
N ALA A 103 9.50 -3.19 9.89
CA ALA A 103 9.06 -3.74 8.61
C ALA A 103 9.27 -2.78 7.42
N GLN A 104 9.35 -1.44 7.64
CA GLN A 104 9.68 -0.50 6.56
C GLN A 104 11.14 -0.61 6.07
N LEU A 105 12.00 -1.39 6.75
CA LEU A 105 13.37 -1.63 6.29
C LEU A 105 13.42 -2.12 4.83
N GLY A 106 12.46 -2.94 4.41
CA GLY A 106 12.38 -3.42 3.03
C GLY A 106 12.16 -2.31 2.00
N VAL A 107 11.45 -1.22 2.35
CA VAL A 107 11.29 -0.04 1.48
C VAL A 107 12.65 0.57 1.17
N PHE A 108 13.46 0.82 2.19
CA PHE A 108 14.76 1.45 2.04
C PHE A 108 15.79 0.53 1.36
N VAL A 109 15.80 -0.77 1.69
CA VAL A 109 16.68 -1.74 1.04
C VAL A 109 16.35 -1.87 -0.44
N ALA A 110 15.06 -1.89 -0.82
CA ALA A 110 14.67 -1.93 -2.22
C ALA A 110 15.00 -0.62 -2.95
N PHE A 111 14.86 0.52 -2.29
CA PHE A 111 15.29 1.80 -2.81
C PHE A 111 16.78 1.79 -3.17
N PHE A 112 17.65 1.41 -2.23
CA PHE A 112 19.10 1.29 -2.49
C PHE A 112 19.41 0.25 -3.57
N GLY A 113 18.73 -0.89 -3.56
CA GLY A 113 18.87 -1.91 -4.59
C GLY A 113 18.49 -1.40 -5.98
N ALA A 114 17.44 -0.57 -6.09
CA ALA A 114 17.06 0.05 -7.35
C ALA A 114 18.10 1.05 -7.85
N ILE A 115 18.65 1.89 -6.96
CA ILE A 115 19.77 2.79 -7.31
C ILE A 115 20.97 1.99 -7.84
N CYS A 116 21.34 0.89 -7.16
CA CYS A 116 22.44 0.03 -7.62
C CYS A 116 22.19 -0.63 -8.98
N LEU A 117 20.92 -0.85 -9.36
CA LEU A 117 20.52 -1.40 -10.67
C LEU A 117 20.39 -0.32 -11.77
N GLY A 118 20.72 0.95 -11.44
CA GLY A 118 20.76 2.07 -12.37
C GLY A 118 19.44 2.82 -12.58
N PHE A 119 18.46 2.66 -11.69
CA PHE A 119 17.26 3.47 -11.68
C PHE A 119 17.53 4.87 -11.10
N THR A 120 16.81 5.86 -11.57
CA THR A 120 16.87 7.23 -11.02
C THR A 120 16.28 7.29 -9.61
N GLY A 121 16.57 8.36 -8.86
CA GLY A 121 16.04 8.54 -7.51
C GLY A 121 14.51 8.43 -7.40
N PRO A 122 13.74 9.15 -8.25
CA PRO A 122 12.28 9.03 -8.30
C PRO A 122 11.78 7.62 -8.65
N GLU A 123 12.41 6.94 -9.61
CA GLU A 123 12.08 5.57 -9.97
C GLU A 123 12.40 4.59 -8.82
N ALA A 124 13.57 4.75 -8.21
CA ALA A 124 13.98 3.92 -7.08
C ALA A 124 13.07 4.10 -5.86
N ALA A 125 12.59 5.33 -5.59
CA ALA A 125 11.60 5.61 -4.56
C ALA A 125 10.28 4.90 -4.85
N SER A 126 9.82 4.93 -6.11
CA SER A 126 8.61 4.24 -6.56
C SER A 126 8.72 2.72 -6.51
N ILE A 127 9.90 2.15 -6.75
CA ILE A 127 10.18 0.72 -6.60
C ILE A 127 10.27 0.34 -5.12
N GLY A 128 10.97 1.15 -4.32
CA GLY A 128 11.19 0.91 -2.91
C GLY A 128 9.90 0.75 -2.13
N ILE A 129 8.89 1.58 -2.41
CA ILE A 129 7.63 1.58 -1.68
C ILE A 129 6.85 0.25 -1.80
N ILE A 130 7.14 -0.60 -2.80
CA ILE A 130 6.57 -1.95 -2.91
C ILE A 130 6.83 -2.75 -1.64
N GLY A 131 7.99 -2.53 -0.99
CA GLY A 131 8.35 -3.18 0.28
C GLY A 131 7.39 -2.89 1.41
N GLY A 132 6.68 -1.75 1.40
CA GLY A 132 5.63 -1.46 2.38
C GLY A 132 4.43 -2.40 2.29
N ALA A 133 4.27 -3.13 1.19
CA ALA A 133 3.15 -4.03 0.90
C ALA A 133 1.78 -3.31 0.93
N ASP A 134 1.74 -2.11 0.37
CA ASP A 134 0.57 -1.24 0.33
C ASP A 134 0.33 -0.77 -1.12
N GLY A 135 -0.62 -1.42 -1.80
CA GLY A 135 -0.94 -1.13 -3.20
C GLY A 135 -1.34 0.33 -3.45
N PRO A 136 -2.32 0.87 -2.72
CA PRO A 136 -2.73 2.27 -2.86
C PRO A 136 -1.60 3.28 -2.63
N THR A 137 -0.74 3.06 -1.64
CA THR A 137 0.44 3.90 -1.38
C THR A 137 1.44 3.82 -2.54
N ALA A 138 1.68 2.62 -3.07
CA ALA A 138 2.57 2.43 -4.21
C ALA A 138 2.05 3.18 -5.44
N ILE A 139 0.75 3.13 -5.72
CA ILE A 139 0.12 3.89 -6.81
C ILE A 139 0.25 5.39 -6.56
N PHE A 140 -0.08 5.86 -5.36
CA PHE A 140 -0.04 7.28 -5.01
C PHE A 140 1.35 7.90 -5.20
N LEU A 141 2.39 7.19 -4.79
CA LEU A 141 3.77 7.66 -4.94
C LEU A 141 4.23 7.59 -6.40
N THR A 142 4.01 6.45 -7.06
CA THR A 142 4.50 6.21 -8.43
C THR A 142 3.85 7.14 -9.45
N THR A 143 2.56 7.45 -9.32
CA THR A 143 1.89 8.40 -10.22
C THR A 143 2.49 9.80 -10.20
N ARG A 144 3.20 10.16 -9.13
CA ARG A 144 3.85 11.47 -8.97
C ARG A 144 5.32 11.42 -9.37
N LEU A 145 6.06 10.39 -8.92
CA LEU A 145 7.51 10.31 -9.10
C LEU A 145 7.94 9.60 -10.39
N ALA A 146 7.26 8.54 -10.79
CA ALA A 146 7.65 7.72 -11.95
C ALA A 146 6.41 7.14 -12.67
N PRO A 147 5.54 7.97 -13.28
CA PRO A 147 4.29 7.51 -13.90
C PRO A 147 4.49 6.43 -14.96
N ALA A 148 5.62 6.45 -15.67
CA ALA A 148 5.95 5.46 -16.70
C ALA A 148 6.09 4.03 -16.14
N LEU A 149 6.43 3.87 -14.85
CA LEU A 149 6.59 2.58 -14.19
C LEU A 149 5.33 2.11 -13.46
N LEU A 150 4.23 2.88 -13.51
CA LEU A 150 3.05 2.64 -12.70
C LEU A 150 2.45 1.24 -12.90
N GLY A 151 2.29 0.81 -14.15
CA GLY A 151 1.74 -0.51 -14.47
C GLY A 151 2.56 -1.66 -13.87
N ALA A 152 3.89 -1.61 -14.03
CA ALA A 152 4.79 -2.62 -13.50
C ALA A 152 4.79 -2.65 -11.96
N ILE A 153 4.87 -1.47 -11.31
CA ILE A 153 4.89 -1.35 -9.86
C ILE A 153 3.56 -1.78 -9.24
N ALA A 154 2.44 -1.41 -9.84
CA ALA A 154 1.12 -1.80 -9.36
C ALA A 154 0.90 -3.32 -9.44
N ILE A 155 1.24 -3.94 -10.58
CA ILE A 155 1.16 -5.40 -10.75
C ILE A 155 2.05 -6.09 -9.72
N ALA A 156 3.28 -5.65 -9.52
CA ALA A 156 4.19 -6.20 -8.52
C ALA A 156 3.60 -6.08 -7.11
N ALA A 157 3.17 -4.88 -6.70
CA ALA A 157 2.63 -4.62 -5.36
C ALA A 157 1.40 -5.48 -5.06
N TYR A 158 0.39 -5.50 -5.94
CA TYR A 158 -0.83 -6.28 -5.72
C TYR A 158 -0.59 -7.79 -5.79
N SER A 159 0.33 -8.24 -6.68
CA SER A 159 0.68 -9.67 -6.77
C SER A 159 1.36 -10.16 -5.50
N TYR A 160 2.32 -9.41 -4.94
CA TYR A 160 3.00 -9.82 -3.70
C TYR A 160 2.08 -9.78 -2.49
N MET A 161 1.17 -8.79 -2.42
CA MET A 161 0.14 -8.78 -1.39
C MET A 161 -0.75 -10.03 -1.46
N ALA A 162 -1.08 -10.52 -2.66
CA ALA A 162 -1.84 -11.76 -2.83
C ALA A 162 -1.03 -13.01 -2.45
N LEU A 163 0.30 -12.98 -2.60
CA LEU A 163 1.20 -14.09 -2.30
C LEU A 163 1.70 -14.12 -0.84
N ILE A 164 1.26 -13.20 0.00
CA ILE A 164 1.60 -13.16 1.44
C ILE A 164 1.52 -14.53 2.14
N PRO A 165 0.44 -15.32 1.98
CA PRO A 165 0.34 -16.64 2.63
C PRO A 165 1.41 -17.64 2.20
N LEU A 166 2.05 -17.42 1.05
CA LEU A 166 3.13 -18.27 0.53
C LEU A 166 4.51 -17.75 0.92
N ILE A 167 4.70 -16.43 0.92
CA ILE A 167 6.02 -15.80 1.12
C ILE A 167 6.36 -15.69 2.62
N GLN A 168 5.42 -15.27 3.47
CA GLN A 168 5.71 -15.05 4.89
C GLN A 168 6.05 -16.31 5.69
N PRO A 169 5.32 -17.44 5.61
CA PRO A 169 5.56 -18.58 6.47
C PRO A 169 6.99 -19.17 6.40
N PRO A 170 7.61 -19.33 5.21
CA PRO A 170 9.01 -19.74 5.13
C PRO A 170 9.96 -18.82 5.87
N ILE A 171 9.79 -17.49 5.72
CA ILE A 171 10.63 -16.47 6.37
C ILE A 171 10.43 -16.51 7.89
N MET A 172 9.18 -16.65 8.34
CA MET A 172 8.84 -16.79 9.77
C MET A 172 9.56 -18.00 10.38
N ARG A 173 9.56 -19.13 9.67
CA ARG A 173 10.22 -20.36 10.15
C ARG A 173 11.75 -20.27 10.13
N LEU A 174 12.31 -19.54 9.19
CA LEU A 174 13.76 -19.35 9.06
C LEU A 174 14.30 -18.46 10.18
N LEU A 175 13.63 -17.34 10.47
CA LEU A 175 14.15 -16.29 11.34
C LEU A 175 13.76 -16.44 12.81
N THR A 176 12.69 -17.17 13.16
CA THR A 176 12.26 -17.30 14.56
C THR A 176 12.54 -18.67 15.13
N ARG A 177 12.76 -18.76 16.44
CA ARG A 177 13.00 -20.04 17.14
C ARG A 177 11.69 -20.79 17.39
N LYS A 178 11.69 -22.13 17.33
CA LYS A 178 10.49 -22.95 17.56
C LYS A 178 9.87 -22.72 18.94
N GLU A 179 10.68 -22.48 19.96
CA GLU A 179 10.20 -22.24 21.33
C GLU A 179 9.51 -20.89 21.45
N ASP A 180 10.02 -19.85 20.81
CA ASP A 180 9.46 -18.51 20.88
C ASP A 180 8.12 -18.41 20.12
N ARG A 181 7.92 -19.25 19.08
CA ARG A 181 6.62 -19.37 18.37
C ARG A 181 5.49 -19.91 19.22
N LYS A 182 5.81 -20.65 20.30
CA LYS A 182 4.81 -21.22 21.24
C LYS A 182 4.34 -20.24 22.29
N ILE A 183 5.00 -19.07 22.43
CA ILE A 183 4.67 -18.08 23.42
C ILE A 183 3.22 -17.64 23.29
N LYS A 184 2.45 -17.86 24.35
CA LYS A 184 1.05 -17.41 24.45
C LYS A 184 1.04 -15.98 24.97
N MET A 185 0.44 -15.08 24.20
CA MET A 185 0.33 -13.68 24.60
C MET A 185 -0.86 -13.49 25.55
N VAL A 186 -0.67 -12.61 26.54
CA VAL A 186 -1.72 -12.20 27.47
C VAL A 186 -2.64 -11.20 26.78
N GLN A 187 -3.92 -11.23 27.12
CA GLN A 187 -4.91 -10.28 26.58
C GLN A 187 -4.44 -8.83 26.82
N SER A 188 -4.57 -8.02 25.77
CA SER A 188 -4.27 -6.60 25.83
C SER A 188 -5.28 -5.86 26.70
N ARG A 189 -4.90 -4.68 27.22
CA ARG A 189 -5.83 -3.81 27.96
C ARG A 189 -7.02 -3.40 27.08
N GLU A 190 -8.14 -3.18 27.69
CA GLU A 190 -9.29 -2.59 27.00
C GLU A 190 -9.01 -1.13 26.68
N VAL A 191 -9.44 -0.69 25.50
CA VAL A 191 -9.30 0.67 25.01
C VAL A 191 -10.65 1.38 25.15
N THR A 192 -10.65 2.53 25.78
CA THR A 192 -11.87 3.31 25.98
C THR A 192 -12.38 3.92 24.67
N LYS A 193 -13.68 4.21 24.58
CA LYS A 193 -14.27 4.87 23.42
C LYS A 193 -13.65 6.23 23.13
N THR A 194 -13.31 6.97 24.16
CA THR A 194 -12.64 8.28 24.03
C THR A 194 -11.26 8.14 23.40
N GLU A 195 -10.45 7.16 23.82
CA GLU A 195 -9.14 6.90 23.21
C GLU A 195 -9.28 6.56 21.71
N ARG A 196 -10.29 5.76 21.34
CA ARG A 196 -10.54 5.38 19.94
C ARG A 196 -10.93 6.58 19.07
N ILE A 197 -11.72 7.53 19.60
CA ILE A 197 -12.14 8.73 18.86
C ILE A 197 -11.01 9.77 18.78
N VAL A 198 -10.24 9.94 19.83
CA VAL A 198 -9.16 10.95 19.91
C VAL A 198 -7.92 10.52 19.12
N PHE A 199 -7.65 9.22 19.05
CA PHE A 199 -6.48 8.67 18.36
C PHE A 199 -6.33 9.14 16.92
N PRO A 200 -7.35 9.00 16.02
CA PRO A 200 -7.23 9.43 14.62
C PRO A 200 -7.00 10.93 14.48
N VAL A 201 -7.54 11.74 15.38
CA VAL A 201 -7.34 13.20 15.36
C VAL A 201 -5.88 13.54 15.73
N ILE A 202 -5.36 12.95 16.82
CA ILE A 202 -3.98 13.18 17.25
C ILE A 202 -2.99 12.71 16.17
N VAL A 203 -3.18 11.51 15.62
CA VAL A 203 -2.29 10.97 14.58
C VAL A 203 -2.32 11.84 13.34
N SER A 204 -3.50 12.30 12.90
CA SER A 204 -3.62 13.21 11.75
C SER A 204 -2.82 14.49 11.99
N ILE A 205 -3.03 15.17 13.10
CA ILE A 205 -2.35 16.42 13.41
C ILE A 205 -0.84 16.21 13.48
N PHE A 206 -0.39 15.21 14.24
CA PHE A 206 1.03 14.97 14.45
C PHE A 206 1.77 14.59 13.16
N VAL A 207 1.23 13.64 12.39
CA VAL A 207 1.90 13.15 11.18
C VAL A 207 1.87 14.18 10.06
N ILE A 208 0.75 14.88 9.86
CA ILE A 208 0.62 15.89 8.80
C ILE A 208 1.49 17.13 9.09
N LEU A 209 1.63 17.54 10.34
CA LEU A 209 2.53 18.64 10.70
C LEU A 209 4.01 18.28 10.47
N LEU A 210 4.39 17.01 10.68
CA LEU A 210 5.75 16.54 10.41
C LEU A 210 6.02 16.36 8.90
N LEU A 211 5.06 15.83 8.18
CA LEU A 211 5.16 15.48 6.76
C LEU A 211 3.88 15.87 6.01
N PRO A 212 3.73 17.13 5.58
CA PRO A 212 2.52 17.60 4.89
C PRO A 212 2.16 16.79 3.64
N SER A 213 3.13 16.21 2.96
CA SER A 213 2.93 15.35 1.79
C SER A 213 2.10 14.09 2.07
N THR A 214 2.00 13.66 3.34
CA THR A 214 1.18 12.51 3.75
C THR A 214 -0.30 12.84 3.93
N ALA A 215 -0.66 14.12 3.93
CA ALA A 215 -2.01 14.57 4.29
C ALA A 215 -3.14 13.86 3.54
N PRO A 216 -3.08 13.62 2.22
CA PRO A 216 -4.15 12.91 1.51
C PRO A 216 -4.35 11.48 2.01
N LEU A 217 -3.26 10.74 2.26
CA LEU A 217 -3.33 9.34 2.68
C LEU A 217 -3.70 9.22 4.15
N ILE A 218 -2.94 9.86 5.04
CA ILE A 218 -3.16 9.78 6.49
C ILE A 218 -4.48 10.45 6.89
N GLY A 219 -4.80 11.62 6.31
CA GLY A 219 -6.05 12.31 6.58
C GLY A 219 -7.26 11.44 6.22
N CYS A 220 -7.27 10.83 5.03
CA CYS A 220 -8.34 9.93 4.62
C CYS A 220 -8.39 8.65 5.49
N LEU A 221 -7.24 8.04 5.82
CA LEU A 221 -7.18 6.88 6.70
C LEU A 221 -7.83 7.17 8.06
N MET A 222 -7.45 8.27 8.66
CA MET A 222 -7.93 8.66 9.99
C MET A 222 -9.38 9.14 9.96
N LEU A 223 -9.82 9.79 8.87
CA LEU A 223 -11.22 10.15 8.67
C LEU A 223 -12.11 8.90 8.58
N GLY A 224 -11.69 7.89 7.81
CA GLY A 224 -12.40 6.61 7.74
C GLY A 224 -12.51 5.94 9.11
N ASN A 225 -11.43 5.94 9.89
CA ASN A 225 -11.44 5.39 11.24
C ASN A 225 -12.36 6.19 12.17
N LEU A 226 -12.36 7.51 12.07
CA LEU A 226 -13.26 8.37 12.84
C LEU A 226 -14.74 8.06 12.53
N PHE A 227 -15.10 7.81 11.26
CA PHE A 227 -16.46 7.38 10.89
C PHE A 227 -16.87 6.08 11.58
N ARG A 228 -15.95 5.16 11.79
CA ARG A 228 -16.19 3.91 12.49
C ARG A 228 -16.38 4.10 13.99
N GLU A 229 -15.52 4.90 14.64
CA GLU A 229 -15.40 4.93 16.10
C GLU A 229 -16.33 5.94 16.77
N CYS A 230 -16.78 7.00 16.07
CA CYS A 230 -17.61 8.04 16.69
C CYS A 230 -19.04 7.59 17.02
N GLY A 231 -19.57 6.55 16.37
CA GLY A 231 -20.88 5.95 16.67
C GLY A 231 -22.10 6.75 16.20
N VAL A 232 -21.91 7.89 15.55
CA VAL A 232 -22.99 8.70 14.94
C VAL A 232 -22.97 8.65 13.42
N THR A 233 -21.96 8.04 12.83
CA THR A 233 -21.70 7.96 11.40
C THR A 233 -21.69 6.52 10.87
N GLU A 234 -22.42 5.61 11.51
CA GLU A 234 -22.46 4.19 11.13
C GLU A 234 -22.81 3.98 9.65
N ARG A 235 -23.78 4.73 9.13
CA ARG A 235 -24.18 4.68 7.70
C ARG A 235 -23.07 5.13 6.76
N LEU A 236 -22.29 6.17 7.13
CA LEU A 236 -21.13 6.60 6.35
C LEU A 236 -20.03 5.56 6.41
N SER A 237 -19.75 5.02 7.59
CA SER A 237 -18.79 3.94 7.78
C SER A 237 -19.13 2.72 6.92
N ASP A 238 -20.39 2.29 6.91
CA ASP A 238 -20.86 1.16 6.08
C ASP A 238 -20.69 1.46 4.58
N THR A 239 -21.13 2.65 4.13
CA THR A 239 -20.98 3.06 2.74
C THR A 239 -19.52 3.08 2.29
N VAL A 240 -18.63 3.62 3.13
CA VAL A 240 -17.19 3.71 2.84
C VAL A 240 -16.55 2.33 2.78
N GLN A 241 -16.89 1.43 3.72
CA GLN A 241 -16.32 0.08 3.76
C GLN A 241 -16.78 -0.82 2.61
N ASN A 242 -17.97 -0.62 2.09
CA ASN A 242 -18.62 -1.50 1.11
C ASN A 242 -18.75 -0.83 -0.26
N ALA A 243 -19.70 0.09 -0.43
CA ALA A 243 -20.03 0.66 -1.75
C ALA A 243 -18.88 1.48 -2.32
N LEU A 244 -18.38 2.46 -1.56
CA LEU A 244 -17.30 3.34 -2.02
C LEU A 244 -16.03 2.57 -2.36
N MET A 245 -15.61 1.66 -1.47
CA MET A 245 -14.42 0.84 -1.69
C MET A 245 -14.52 -0.01 -2.95
N ASN A 246 -15.68 -0.60 -3.24
CA ASN A 246 -15.88 -1.42 -4.44
C ASN A 246 -15.85 -0.54 -5.70
N ILE A 247 -16.56 0.60 -5.71
CA ILE A 247 -16.60 1.53 -6.84
C ILE A 247 -15.19 2.05 -7.15
N VAL A 248 -14.50 2.57 -6.14
CA VAL A 248 -13.15 3.12 -6.31
C VAL A 248 -12.15 2.05 -6.74
N THR A 249 -12.30 0.81 -6.23
CA THR A 249 -11.44 -0.31 -6.64
C THR A 249 -11.63 -0.65 -8.12
N ILE A 250 -12.87 -0.60 -8.64
CA ILE A 250 -13.16 -0.84 -10.05
C ILE A 250 -12.44 0.21 -10.90
N PHE A 251 -12.65 1.49 -10.62
CA PHE A 251 -12.04 2.57 -11.40
C PHE A 251 -10.52 2.58 -11.31
N LEU A 252 -9.97 2.47 -10.08
CA LEU A 252 -8.54 2.43 -9.88
C LEU A 252 -7.88 1.25 -10.61
N ALA A 253 -8.40 0.05 -10.40
CA ALA A 253 -7.80 -1.16 -10.96
C ALA A 253 -7.83 -1.15 -12.49
N THR A 254 -8.95 -0.76 -13.10
CA THR A 254 -9.08 -0.68 -14.56
C THR A 254 -8.17 0.39 -15.14
N ALA A 255 -8.13 1.58 -14.53
CA ALA A 255 -7.28 2.68 -14.97
C ALA A 255 -5.78 2.36 -14.84
N VAL A 256 -5.38 1.74 -13.74
CA VAL A 256 -3.97 1.32 -13.54
C VAL A 256 -3.61 0.19 -14.51
N GLY A 257 -4.54 -0.74 -14.76
CA GLY A 257 -4.36 -1.76 -15.79
C GLY A 257 -4.14 -1.17 -17.18
N ALA A 258 -4.83 -0.07 -17.49
CA ALA A 258 -4.68 0.62 -18.78
C ALA A 258 -3.27 1.18 -19.00
N THR A 259 -2.55 1.54 -17.94
CA THR A 259 -1.15 2.00 -18.06
C THR A 259 -0.16 0.88 -18.40
N THR A 260 -0.61 -0.39 -18.40
CA THR A 260 0.21 -1.56 -18.71
C THR A 260 0.21 -1.81 -20.23
N VAL A 261 0.81 -0.87 -20.96
CA VAL A 261 0.99 -0.98 -22.41
C VAL A 261 2.13 -1.94 -22.71
N ALA A 262 1.94 -2.85 -23.67
CA ALA A 262 2.90 -3.92 -23.98
C ALA A 262 4.31 -3.40 -24.29
N GLU A 263 4.43 -2.29 -25.00
CA GLU A 263 5.70 -1.67 -25.38
C GLU A 263 6.57 -1.27 -24.17
N ARG A 264 5.95 -0.85 -23.06
CA ARG A 264 6.62 -0.47 -21.82
C ARG A 264 6.77 -1.62 -20.85
N PHE A 265 5.71 -2.42 -20.74
CA PHE A 265 5.66 -3.49 -19.75
C PHE A 265 6.59 -4.66 -20.12
N LEU A 266 6.72 -5.03 -21.39
CA LEU A 266 7.58 -6.10 -21.84
C LEU A 266 9.06 -5.63 -21.98
N SER A 267 9.64 -5.19 -20.87
CA SER A 267 10.99 -4.64 -20.81
C SER A 267 11.83 -5.30 -19.71
N LEU A 268 13.16 -5.21 -19.84
CA LEU A 268 14.08 -5.68 -18.79
C LEU A 268 13.89 -4.90 -17.47
N GLN A 269 13.45 -3.65 -17.54
CA GLN A 269 13.15 -2.84 -16.36
C GLN A 269 12.01 -3.46 -15.54
N THR A 270 10.96 -3.93 -16.18
CA THR A 270 9.83 -4.60 -15.51
C THR A 270 10.30 -5.85 -14.76
N ILE A 271 11.18 -6.65 -15.34
CA ILE A 271 11.75 -7.85 -14.68
C ILE A 271 12.55 -7.44 -13.44
N LYS A 272 13.37 -6.38 -13.54
CA LYS A 272 14.11 -5.84 -12.39
C LYS A 272 13.17 -5.35 -11.29
N ILE A 273 12.07 -4.65 -11.64
CA ILE A 273 11.06 -4.16 -10.69
C ILE A 273 10.39 -5.32 -9.96
N ILE A 274 9.99 -6.37 -10.71
CA ILE A 274 9.37 -7.57 -10.14
C ILE A 274 10.36 -8.27 -9.17
N ALA A 275 11.59 -8.48 -9.57
CA ALA A 275 12.59 -9.13 -8.72
C ALA A 275 12.87 -8.32 -7.44
N LEU A 276 13.10 -7.00 -7.58
CA LEU A 276 13.32 -6.10 -6.44
C LEU A 276 12.10 -6.04 -5.50
N GLY A 277 10.90 -5.99 -6.04
CA GLY A 277 9.68 -5.98 -5.25
C GLY A 277 9.51 -7.24 -4.39
N LEU A 278 9.85 -8.42 -4.94
CA LEU A 278 9.83 -9.67 -4.17
C LEU A 278 10.87 -9.64 -3.03
N VAL A 279 12.08 -9.20 -3.33
CA VAL A 279 13.16 -9.05 -2.33
C VAL A 279 12.75 -8.03 -1.26
N ALA A 280 12.21 -6.89 -1.67
CA ALA A 280 11.71 -5.85 -0.77
C ALA A 280 10.69 -6.40 0.22
N PHE A 281 9.70 -7.13 -0.29
CA PHE A 281 8.66 -7.74 0.54
C PHE A 281 9.21 -8.79 1.52
N ALA A 282 10.15 -9.62 1.06
CA ALA A 282 10.82 -10.61 1.92
C ALA A 282 11.61 -9.91 3.05
N ILE A 283 12.36 -8.85 2.73
CA ILE A 283 13.15 -8.08 3.70
C ILE A 283 12.23 -7.31 4.67
N SER A 284 11.11 -6.76 4.19
CA SER A 284 10.11 -6.13 5.07
C SER A 284 9.55 -7.12 6.09
N THR A 285 9.19 -8.32 5.65
CA THR A 285 8.75 -9.39 6.55
C THR A 285 9.85 -9.77 7.54
N ALA A 286 11.10 -9.91 7.08
CA ALA A 286 12.24 -10.20 7.92
C ALA A 286 12.53 -9.09 8.94
N GLY A 287 12.49 -7.82 8.52
CA GLY A 287 12.66 -6.67 9.39
C GLY A 287 11.61 -6.61 10.51
N GLY A 288 10.35 -6.85 10.16
CA GLY A 288 9.26 -6.93 11.15
C GLY A 288 9.46 -8.09 12.15
N LEU A 289 9.89 -9.27 11.67
CA LEU A 289 10.21 -10.42 12.54
C LEU A 289 11.40 -10.14 13.46
N LEU A 290 12.47 -9.55 12.96
CA LEU A 290 13.61 -9.14 13.77
C LEU A 290 13.20 -8.13 14.84
N GLY A 291 12.36 -7.15 14.48
CA GLY A 291 11.73 -6.25 15.44
C GLY A 291 10.91 -7.00 16.49
N GLY A 292 10.17 -8.03 16.08
CA GLY A 292 9.44 -8.94 16.96
C GLY A 292 10.35 -9.73 17.90
N ASP A 293 11.48 -10.26 17.42
CA ASP A 293 12.47 -10.96 18.23
C ASP A 293 13.13 -10.05 19.27
N VAL A 294 13.50 -8.82 18.88
CA VAL A 294 14.02 -7.81 19.83
C VAL A 294 12.98 -7.51 20.90
N MET A 295 11.72 -7.30 20.53
CA MET A 295 10.63 -7.06 21.49
C MET A 295 10.36 -8.28 22.37
N CYS A 296 10.49 -9.50 21.86
CA CYS A 296 10.40 -10.74 22.60
C CYS A 296 11.50 -10.79 23.70
N ALA A 297 12.74 -10.52 23.29
CA ALA A 297 13.88 -10.48 24.22
C ALA A 297 13.71 -9.40 25.31
N LEU A 298 13.36 -8.18 24.93
CA LEU A 298 13.16 -7.05 25.87
C LEU A 298 11.97 -7.25 26.82
N SER A 299 10.96 -8.00 26.38
CA SER A 299 9.78 -8.29 27.22
C SER A 299 9.96 -9.49 28.17
N GLY A 300 11.12 -10.15 28.16
CA GLY A 300 11.32 -11.40 28.91
C GLY A 300 10.47 -12.53 28.39
N LYS A 301 10.37 -12.69 27.07
CA LYS A 301 9.61 -13.73 26.36
C LYS A 301 8.09 -13.68 26.58
N LYS A 302 7.54 -12.49 26.75
CA LYS A 302 6.08 -12.27 26.86
C LYS A 302 5.42 -11.96 25.50
N ILE A 303 6.20 -11.55 24.51
CA ILE A 303 5.74 -11.19 23.16
C ILE A 303 6.16 -12.29 22.20
N ASN A 304 5.20 -12.80 21.42
CA ASN A 304 5.49 -13.79 20.38
C ASN A 304 6.05 -13.08 19.15
N PRO A 305 7.27 -13.43 18.69
CA PRO A 305 7.93 -12.72 17.58
C PRO A 305 7.18 -12.85 16.25
N LEU A 306 6.34 -13.86 16.07
CA LEU A 306 5.55 -14.06 14.86
C LEU A 306 4.66 -12.85 14.52
N ILE A 307 4.21 -12.07 15.54
CA ILE A 307 3.38 -10.88 15.29
C ILE A 307 4.14 -9.79 14.50
N GLY A 308 5.47 -9.80 14.58
CA GLY A 308 6.31 -8.86 13.82
C GLY A 308 6.19 -9.02 12.31
N SER A 309 5.92 -10.25 11.81
CA SER A 309 5.68 -10.46 10.37
C SER A 309 4.47 -9.69 9.84
N ALA A 310 3.54 -9.31 10.73
CA ALA A 310 2.39 -8.50 10.38
C ALA A 310 2.71 -7.01 10.24
N GLY A 311 3.94 -6.56 10.52
CA GLY A 311 4.37 -5.17 10.36
C GLY A 311 4.33 -4.63 8.94
N VAL A 312 4.16 -5.48 7.92
CA VAL A 312 3.84 -5.07 6.55
C VAL A 312 2.40 -4.59 6.46
N SER A 313 2.11 -3.60 5.59
CA SER A 313 0.81 -2.90 5.57
C SER A 313 -0.37 -3.70 4.98
N ALA A 314 -0.22 -4.96 4.65
CA ALA A 314 -1.28 -5.77 4.07
C ALA A 314 -2.35 -6.18 5.12
N VAL A 315 -3.25 -5.28 5.42
CA VAL A 315 -4.31 -5.44 6.44
C VAL A 315 -5.53 -6.16 5.84
N PRO A 316 -6.12 -7.13 6.54
CA PRO A 316 -5.66 -7.85 7.73
C PRO A 316 -4.90 -9.14 7.39
N MET A 317 -4.44 -9.30 6.14
CA MET A 317 -3.94 -10.59 5.63
C MET A 317 -2.66 -11.04 6.35
N ALA A 318 -1.70 -10.13 6.53
CA ALA A 318 -0.44 -10.45 7.21
C ALA A 318 -0.67 -10.89 8.67
N ALA A 319 -1.59 -10.23 9.38
CA ALA A 319 -1.97 -10.61 10.74
C ALA A 319 -2.63 -12.00 10.79
N ARG A 320 -3.46 -12.35 9.80
CA ARG A 320 -4.05 -13.69 9.68
C ARG A 320 -3.00 -14.76 9.43
N VAL A 321 -1.99 -14.48 8.62
CA VAL A 321 -0.88 -15.43 8.38
C VAL A 321 -0.10 -15.66 9.68
N SER A 322 0.18 -14.61 10.46
CA SER A 322 0.82 -14.74 11.78
C SER A 322 -0.01 -15.63 12.72
N GLN A 323 -1.35 -15.48 12.72
CA GLN A 323 -2.26 -16.31 13.49
C GLN A 323 -2.20 -17.79 13.06
N VAL A 324 -2.35 -18.04 11.76
CA VAL A 324 -2.36 -19.40 11.20
C VAL A 324 -1.03 -20.12 11.46
N GLU A 325 0.09 -19.42 11.30
CA GLU A 325 1.40 -20.01 11.56
C GLU A 325 1.62 -20.26 13.06
N GLY A 326 1.21 -19.33 13.93
CA GLY A 326 1.30 -19.50 15.39
C GLY A 326 0.50 -20.68 15.92
N GLN A 327 -0.70 -20.90 15.39
CA GLN A 327 -1.56 -22.03 15.79
C GLN A 327 -0.95 -23.40 15.46
N LYS A 328 -0.06 -23.50 14.48
CA LYS A 328 0.65 -24.78 14.18
C LYS A 328 1.57 -25.22 15.31
N TYR A 329 2.07 -24.28 16.13
CA TYR A 329 2.97 -24.55 17.24
C TYR A 329 2.26 -24.58 18.60
N ASN A 330 1.17 -23.84 18.73
CA ASN A 330 0.32 -23.83 19.92
C ASN A 330 -1.13 -23.51 19.50
N PRO A 331 -2.03 -24.52 19.40
CA PRO A 331 -3.42 -24.34 18.95
C PRO A 331 -4.23 -23.37 19.81
N GLY A 332 -3.88 -23.23 21.09
CA GLY A 332 -4.52 -22.27 22.00
C GLY A 332 -3.99 -20.84 21.92
N ASN A 333 -3.14 -20.53 20.94
CA ASN A 333 -2.53 -19.21 20.79
C ASN A 333 -3.31 -18.33 19.80
N PHE A 334 -3.94 -17.28 20.31
CA PHE A 334 -4.71 -16.32 19.53
C PHE A 334 -3.89 -15.06 19.28
N LEU A 335 -3.03 -15.08 18.23
CA LEU A 335 -2.13 -14.00 17.91
C LEU A 335 -2.79 -12.87 17.10
N LEU A 336 -3.96 -13.11 16.47
CA LEU A 336 -4.56 -12.17 15.51
C LEU A 336 -4.69 -10.76 16.07
N MET A 337 -5.28 -10.61 17.25
CA MET A 337 -5.49 -9.30 17.87
C MET A 337 -4.16 -8.59 18.18
N HIS A 338 -3.13 -9.34 18.60
CA HIS A 338 -1.81 -8.79 18.85
C HIS A 338 -1.08 -8.43 17.56
N ALA A 339 -1.22 -9.24 16.51
CA ALA A 339 -0.64 -9.02 15.19
C ALA A 339 -1.28 -7.84 14.45
N MET A 340 -2.53 -7.50 14.77
CA MET A 340 -3.18 -6.30 14.21
C MET A 340 -2.48 -5.01 14.63
N GLY A 341 -1.87 -4.93 15.82
CA GLY A 341 -1.12 -3.75 16.25
C GLY A 341 0.03 -3.40 15.29
N PRO A 342 1.03 -4.28 15.10
CA PRO A 342 2.08 -4.08 14.09
C PRO A 342 1.54 -3.90 12.66
N ASN A 343 0.46 -4.60 12.29
CA ASN A 343 -0.10 -4.54 10.94
C ASN A 343 -0.64 -3.15 10.62
N VAL A 344 -1.37 -2.56 11.55
CA VAL A 344 -1.90 -1.21 11.42
C VAL A 344 -0.79 -0.15 11.50
N ALA A 345 0.21 -0.38 12.36
CA ALA A 345 1.41 0.44 12.41
C ALA A 345 2.15 0.45 11.06
N GLY A 346 2.16 -0.68 10.34
CA GLY A 346 2.69 -0.80 8.99
C GLY A 346 1.99 0.11 7.98
N VAL A 347 0.65 0.25 8.05
CA VAL A 347 -0.11 1.14 7.15
C VAL A 347 0.29 2.60 7.37
N ILE A 348 0.37 3.03 8.63
CA ILE A 348 0.84 4.37 8.96
C ILE A 348 2.31 4.53 8.49
N GLY A 349 3.14 3.51 8.72
CA GLY A 349 4.55 3.51 8.34
C GLY A 349 4.76 3.61 6.82
N SER A 350 4.00 2.87 6.01
CA SER A 350 4.09 2.94 4.54
C SER A 350 3.64 4.30 4.01
N ALA A 351 2.57 4.89 4.57
CA ALA A 351 2.12 6.23 4.21
C ALA A 351 3.16 7.31 4.57
N ILE A 352 3.81 7.19 5.74
CA ILE A 352 4.91 8.07 6.17
C ILE A 352 6.12 7.90 5.25
N ALA A 353 6.51 6.65 4.92
CA ALA A 353 7.61 6.38 3.99
C ALA A 353 7.35 6.98 2.61
N ALA A 354 6.13 6.84 2.08
CA ALA A 354 5.75 7.46 0.81
C ALA A 354 5.80 8.99 0.87
N GLY A 355 5.30 9.59 1.94
CA GLY A 355 5.36 11.03 2.15
C GLY A 355 6.80 11.55 2.26
N PHE A 356 7.66 10.82 2.95
CA PHE A 356 9.09 11.14 3.03
C PHE A 356 9.75 11.07 1.65
N LEU A 357 9.55 9.98 0.91
CA LEU A 357 10.09 9.81 -0.43
C LEU A 357 9.57 10.90 -1.40
N LEU A 358 8.30 11.27 -1.27
CA LEU A 358 7.72 12.35 -2.06
C LEU A 358 8.31 13.72 -1.68
N ALA A 359 8.62 13.97 -0.41
CA ALA A 359 9.24 15.22 0.03
C ALA A 359 10.71 15.35 -0.43
N VAL A 360 11.39 14.23 -0.65
CA VAL A 360 12.82 14.22 -1.08
C VAL A 360 12.95 14.24 -2.61
N PHE A 361 12.06 13.59 -3.33
CA PHE A 361 12.19 13.36 -4.78
C PHE A 361 11.05 13.96 -5.62
N GLY A 362 10.03 14.59 -4.99
CA GLY A 362 8.85 15.18 -5.64
C GLY A 362 8.94 16.66 -5.93
#